data_5c359cb74589e474038786dbe474d6d6
#
_entry.id   5c359cb74589e474038786dbe474d6d6
#
_cell.length_a   1.000
_cell.length_b   1.000
_cell.length_c   1.000
_cell.angle_alpha   90.00
_cell.angle_beta   90.00
_cell.angle_gamma   90.00
#
_symmetry.space_group_name_H-M   'P 1'
#
loop_
_entity.id
_entity.type
_entity.pdbx_description
1 polymer ?
#
loop_
_entity_poly.entity_id
_entity_poly.type
_entity_poly.pdbx_seq_one_letter_code
_entity_poly.pdbx_strand_id
1 'polypeptide(L)'
;MHKAIVVFEVEGGSDKGADGHRKDTMPIVNAIKDAGWHSEVIYYHPDNAADIFTKVSENFDAYISRVNPGNIPGGEKGYFELLTKLADSGLVGMSTPADMMAYGAKDALVKLNDTDLVPEDTAAYYEVEDFHNTFPTTLSYGERVLKQNRGSTGEGIWRVRLADAALASSVTPGTALPLDTALKCTEAVDNQTHDYTLGEFMDFCDQYIIGDNGMLVDMRFMPRIVEGEIRILLVGDEPVFIVHKKPAAGGDNFSATLFSGAKYTYDKPEAWPELLEMFAAARPVIAEKLGDTDNVPLIWTADFMLADGDNGEDTYVLGEINCSCVGFTSELDMGIQEKVAAEAIRRVEAR
;
A
#
# COMPACT_ATOMS: atom_id res chain seq x y z
N MET A 1 27.46 -13.66 14.32
CA MET A 1 26.94 -12.35 13.88
C MET A 1 27.98 -11.67 13.02
N HIS A 2 27.66 -11.39 11.76
CA HIS A 2 28.57 -10.78 10.78
C HIS A 2 28.56 -9.25 10.86
N LYS A 3 27.58 -8.66 11.55
CA LYS A 3 27.24 -7.24 11.52
C LYS A 3 27.03 -6.75 10.09
N ALA A 4 26.18 -7.45 9.35
CA ALA A 4 25.97 -7.22 7.94
C ALA A 4 24.48 -7.29 7.55
N ILE A 5 24.01 -6.28 6.84
CA ILE A 5 22.63 -6.17 6.34
C ILE A 5 22.67 -5.96 4.83
N VAL A 6 22.03 -6.84 4.06
CA VAL A 6 21.88 -6.68 2.61
C VAL A 6 20.59 -5.92 2.30
N VAL A 7 20.61 -5.09 1.26
CA VAL A 7 19.42 -4.40 0.75
C VAL A 7 19.10 -4.94 -0.64
N PHE A 8 17.89 -5.47 -0.83
CA PHE A 8 17.45 -5.98 -2.13
C PHE A 8 16.76 -4.92 -2.96
N GLU A 9 17.10 -4.88 -4.22
CA GLU A 9 16.43 -4.15 -5.29
C GLU A 9 16.19 -5.04 -6.52
N VAL A 10 15.43 -4.56 -7.49
CA VAL A 10 15.35 -5.09 -8.87
C VAL A 10 15.89 -4.06 -9.83
N GLU A 11 16.41 -4.50 -10.97
CA GLU A 11 16.84 -3.62 -12.04
C GLU A 11 15.63 -2.95 -12.73
N GLY A 12 15.80 -1.73 -13.18
CA GLY A 12 14.76 -0.96 -13.89
C GLY A 12 13.69 -0.39 -12.95
N GLY A 13 12.64 0.15 -13.53
CA GLY A 13 11.55 0.83 -12.82
C GLY A 13 11.68 2.35 -12.83
N SER A 14 10.55 3.03 -12.71
CA SER A 14 10.45 4.52 -12.77
C SER A 14 10.93 5.22 -11.51
N ASP A 15 11.22 4.47 -10.45
CA ASP A 15 11.63 4.94 -9.13
C ASP A 15 13.17 5.02 -8.95
N LYS A 16 13.92 4.69 -10.01
CA LYS A 16 15.39 4.68 -9.99
C LYS A 16 15.99 6.04 -10.32
N GLY A 17 17.10 6.35 -9.64
CA GLY A 17 17.97 7.47 -9.97
C GLY A 17 18.93 7.16 -11.15
N ALA A 18 19.77 8.12 -11.49
CA ALA A 18 20.77 7.99 -12.57
C ALA A 18 21.86 6.92 -12.27
N ASP A 19 22.02 6.57 -11.00
CA ASP A 19 22.93 5.53 -10.51
C ASP A 19 22.33 4.11 -10.57
N GLY A 20 21.07 3.98 -11.05
CA GLY A 20 20.36 2.71 -11.16
C GLY A 20 19.69 2.24 -9.87
N HIS A 21 19.88 2.96 -8.75
CA HIS A 21 19.26 2.66 -7.48
C HIS A 21 18.02 3.53 -7.22
N ARG A 22 17.13 3.07 -6.34
CA ARG A 22 16.14 3.95 -5.74
C ARG A 22 16.86 5.06 -4.96
N LYS A 23 16.34 6.27 -5.07
CA LYS A 23 17.02 7.45 -4.48
C LYS A 23 17.23 7.35 -2.96
N ASP A 24 16.38 6.59 -2.27
CA ASP A 24 16.43 6.37 -0.82
C ASP A 24 17.19 5.09 -0.40
N THR A 25 17.54 4.21 -1.32
CA THR A 25 18.26 2.96 -0.98
C THR A 25 19.71 3.22 -0.59
N MET A 26 20.46 3.96 -1.41
CA MET A 26 21.86 4.24 -1.07
C MET A 26 22.03 5.06 0.20
N PRO A 27 21.17 6.05 0.53
CA PRO A 27 21.15 6.67 1.85
C PRO A 27 20.98 5.68 3.01
N ILE A 28 20.09 4.70 2.91
CA ILE A 28 19.93 3.63 3.92
C ILE A 28 21.20 2.81 4.05
N VAL A 29 21.77 2.34 2.93
CA VAL A 29 23.01 1.56 2.91
C VAL A 29 24.17 2.34 3.58
N ASN A 30 24.30 3.62 3.26
CA ASN A 30 25.33 4.47 3.84
C ASN A 30 25.11 4.68 5.34
N ALA A 31 23.89 4.93 5.79
CA ALA A 31 23.56 5.06 7.21
C ALA A 31 23.88 3.78 8.01
N ILE A 32 23.65 2.59 7.44
CA ILE A 32 24.06 1.31 8.05
C ILE A 32 25.58 1.22 8.16
N LYS A 33 26.32 1.64 7.11
CA LYS A 33 27.79 1.67 7.12
C LYS A 33 28.35 2.67 8.15
N ASP A 34 27.76 3.84 8.24
CA ASP A 34 28.15 4.89 9.21
C ASP A 34 27.91 4.45 10.65
N ALA A 35 26.93 3.56 10.87
CA ALA A 35 26.72 2.88 12.15
C ALA A 35 27.71 1.73 12.45
N GLY A 36 28.68 1.50 11.56
CA GLY A 36 29.75 0.50 11.74
C GLY A 36 29.39 -0.91 11.31
N TRP A 37 28.32 -1.09 10.53
CA TRP A 37 27.89 -2.36 9.96
C TRP A 37 28.27 -2.47 8.48
N HIS A 38 28.44 -3.67 7.97
CA HIS A 38 28.55 -3.90 6.53
C HIS A 38 27.16 -3.81 5.87
N SER A 39 27.08 -3.13 4.72
CA SER A 39 25.86 -3.16 3.90
C SER A 39 26.19 -3.00 2.43
N GLU A 40 25.44 -3.69 1.58
CA GLU A 40 25.48 -3.56 0.13
C GLU A 40 24.10 -3.78 -0.50
N VAL A 41 23.93 -3.31 -1.74
CA VAL A 41 22.74 -3.60 -2.54
C VAL A 41 22.98 -4.84 -3.39
N ILE A 42 21.99 -5.73 -3.41
CA ILE A 42 21.95 -6.87 -4.35
C ILE A 42 20.69 -6.74 -5.19
N TYR A 43 20.86 -6.75 -6.52
CA TYR A 43 19.74 -6.81 -7.45
C TYR A 43 19.24 -8.24 -7.57
N TYR A 44 17.96 -8.43 -7.30
CA TYR A 44 17.29 -9.70 -7.52
C TYR A 44 16.91 -9.87 -8.99
N HIS A 45 17.21 -11.03 -9.54
CA HIS A 45 16.64 -11.55 -10.78
C HIS A 45 16.35 -13.04 -10.56
N PRO A 46 15.30 -13.63 -11.16
CA PRO A 46 15.01 -15.05 -11.01
C PRO A 46 16.21 -15.97 -11.27
N ASP A 47 17.04 -15.66 -12.27
CA ASP A 47 18.21 -16.47 -12.67
C ASP A 47 19.35 -16.46 -11.64
N ASN A 48 19.41 -15.46 -10.74
CA ASN A 48 20.48 -15.37 -9.72
C ASN A 48 20.04 -15.74 -8.31
N ALA A 49 18.80 -16.20 -8.14
CA ALA A 49 18.23 -16.48 -6.81
C ALA A 49 19.07 -17.48 -5.98
N ALA A 50 19.61 -18.52 -6.60
CA ALA A 50 20.45 -19.53 -5.92
C ALA A 50 21.79 -18.95 -5.44
N ASP A 51 22.44 -18.13 -6.28
CA ASP A 51 23.71 -17.47 -5.93
C ASP A 51 23.48 -16.42 -4.83
N ILE A 52 22.38 -15.67 -4.90
CA ILE A 52 21.98 -14.74 -3.84
C ILE A 52 21.77 -15.49 -2.53
N PHE A 53 21.02 -16.60 -2.54
CA PHE A 53 20.79 -17.38 -1.33
C PHE A 53 22.10 -17.79 -0.68
N THR A 54 23.02 -18.39 -1.44
CA THR A 54 24.33 -18.83 -0.95
C THR A 54 25.14 -17.67 -0.37
N LYS A 55 25.27 -16.57 -1.14
CA LYS A 55 26.05 -15.40 -0.71
C LYS A 55 25.47 -14.78 0.55
N VAL A 56 24.15 -14.60 0.60
CA VAL A 56 23.51 -13.85 1.67
C VAL A 56 23.40 -14.67 2.95
N SER A 57 23.03 -15.95 2.87
CA SER A 57 22.95 -16.82 4.06
C SER A 57 24.30 -17.04 4.76
N GLU A 58 25.41 -16.97 4.03
CA GLU A 58 26.76 -17.16 4.58
C GLU A 58 27.38 -15.87 5.13
N ASN A 59 26.96 -14.69 4.71
CA ASN A 59 27.71 -13.45 4.97
C ASN A 59 26.89 -12.32 5.64
N PHE A 60 25.56 -12.51 5.78
CA PHE A 60 24.68 -11.46 6.33
C PHE A 60 23.86 -11.98 7.50
N ASP A 61 23.44 -11.07 8.38
CA ASP A 61 22.55 -11.34 9.50
C ASP A 61 21.10 -10.98 9.20
N ALA A 62 20.88 -10.09 8.22
CA ALA A 62 19.56 -9.58 7.86
C ALA A 62 19.47 -9.14 6.38
N TYR A 63 18.25 -9.03 5.90
CA TYR A 63 17.95 -8.37 4.64
C TYR A 63 16.88 -7.27 4.80
N ILE A 64 16.99 -6.21 3.99
CA ILE A 64 15.94 -5.20 3.79
C ILE A 64 15.42 -5.33 2.36
N SER A 65 14.12 -5.56 2.17
CA SER A 65 13.51 -5.57 0.84
C SER A 65 13.10 -4.15 0.44
N ARG A 66 13.67 -3.64 -0.66
CA ARG A 66 13.28 -2.38 -1.31
C ARG A 66 12.67 -2.66 -2.69
N VAL A 67 11.97 -3.80 -2.79
CA VAL A 67 11.38 -4.30 -4.03
C VAL A 67 9.86 -4.16 -3.95
N ASN A 68 9.25 -3.58 -4.99
CA ASN A 68 7.81 -3.71 -5.22
C ASN A 68 7.54 -5.07 -5.87
N PRO A 69 6.80 -5.99 -5.21
CA PRO A 69 6.53 -7.31 -5.77
C PRO A 69 5.88 -7.27 -7.16
N GLY A 70 5.04 -6.26 -7.43
CA GLY A 70 4.40 -6.07 -8.73
C GLY A 70 5.35 -5.72 -9.88
N ASN A 71 6.59 -5.32 -9.59
CA ASN A 71 7.58 -4.93 -10.60
C ASN A 71 8.62 -6.05 -10.89
N ILE A 72 8.45 -7.24 -10.32
CA ILE A 72 9.41 -8.33 -10.48
C ILE A 72 9.17 -9.04 -11.83
N PRO A 73 10.19 -9.13 -12.72
CA PRO A 73 10.06 -9.91 -13.94
C PRO A 73 9.72 -11.36 -13.64
N GLY A 74 8.65 -11.88 -14.24
CA GLY A 74 8.20 -13.26 -14.03
C GLY A 74 7.36 -13.47 -12.74
N GLY A 75 7.00 -12.40 -12.04
CA GLY A 75 6.13 -12.46 -10.86
C GLY A 75 6.87 -12.55 -9.53
N GLU A 76 6.12 -12.40 -8.45
CA GLU A 76 6.68 -12.29 -7.09
C GLU A 76 7.04 -13.62 -6.44
N LYS A 77 6.53 -14.74 -6.93
CA LYS A 77 6.65 -16.07 -6.30
C LYS A 77 8.10 -16.46 -6.03
N GLY A 78 8.97 -16.39 -7.04
CA GLY A 78 10.39 -16.77 -6.89
C GLY A 78 11.15 -15.89 -5.90
N TYR A 79 10.80 -14.60 -5.84
CA TYR A 79 11.37 -13.68 -4.87
C TYR A 79 10.91 -14.01 -3.45
N PHE A 80 9.64 -14.27 -3.26
CA PHE A 80 9.09 -14.67 -1.96
C PHE A 80 9.69 -15.99 -1.46
N GLU A 81 9.88 -16.97 -2.35
CA GLU A 81 10.58 -18.22 -2.02
C GLU A 81 12.03 -17.96 -1.56
N LEU A 82 12.77 -17.05 -2.21
CA LEU A 82 14.11 -16.67 -1.78
C LEU A 82 14.11 -16.04 -0.38
N LEU A 83 13.24 -15.03 -0.15
CA LEU A 83 13.16 -14.34 1.14
C LEU A 83 12.75 -15.29 2.27
N THR A 84 11.81 -16.20 2.01
CA THR A 84 11.41 -17.24 2.96
C THR A 84 12.59 -18.15 3.33
N LYS A 85 13.32 -18.66 2.33
CA LYS A 85 14.52 -19.51 2.58
C LYS A 85 15.60 -18.76 3.37
N LEU A 86 15.80 -17.47 3.12
CA LEU A 86 16.73 -16.65 3.88
C LEU A 86 16.29 -16.51 5.34
N ALA A 87 15.00 -16.23 5.59
CA ALA A 87 14.46 -16.17 6.94
C ALA A 87 14.56 -17.53 7.67
N ASP A 88 14.23 -18.63 6.99
CA ASP A 88 14.35 -19.98 7.52
C ASP A 88 15.82 -20.37 7.85
N SER A 89 16.78 -19.81 7.10
CA SER A 89 18.22 -20.01 7.39
C SER A 89 18.71 -19.17 8.56
N GLY A 90 17.84 -18.31 9.05
CA GLY A 90 18.09 -17.59 10.27
C GLY A 90 18.37 -16.10 10.09
N LEU A 91 18.15 -15.48 8.94
CA LEU A 91 18.27 -14.04 8.77
C LEU A 91 17.03 -13.29 9.30
N VAL A 92 17.26 -12.07 9.79
CA VAL A 92 16.15 -11.14 10.11
C VAL A 92 15.63 -10.52 8.80
N GLY A 93 14.39 -10.81 8.46
CA GLY A 93 13.75 -10.26 7.25
C GLY A 93 13.06 -8.92 7.53
N MET A 94 13.27 -7.95 6.64
CA MET A 94 12.66 -6.60 6.72
C MET A 94 12.38 -6.06 5.30
N SER A 95 11.17 -6.15 4.70
CA SER A 95 9.99 -6.88 5.11
C SER A 95 10.06 -8.32 4.62
N THR A 96 9.43 -9.22 5.36
CA THR A 96 9.26 -10.62 4.95
C THR A 96 8.13 -10.76 3.92
N PRO A 97 8.02 -11.89 3.20
CA PRO A 97 6.83 -12.17 2.39
C PRO A 97 5.53 -12.11 3.19
N ALA A 98 5.53 -12.55 4.45
CA ALA A 98 4.37 -12.47 5.32
C ALA A 98 3.95 -11.01 5.57
N ASP A 99 4.91 -10.11 5.87
CA ASP A 99 4.64 -8.68 6.03
C ASP A 99 4.07 -8.07 4.74
N MET A 100 4.68 -8.42 3.58
CA MET A 100 4.24 -7.90 2.29
C MET A 100 2.84 -8.38 1.90
N MET A 101 2.43 -9.57 2.33
CA MET A 101 1.07 -10.08 2.13
C MET A 101 0.09 -9.55 3.17
N ALA A 102 0.52 -9.27 4.38
CA ALA A 102 -0.35 -8.78 5.44
C ALA A 102 -0.58 -7.27 5.36
N TYR A 103 0.50 -6.49 5.22
CA TYR A 103 0.44 -5.01 5.21
C TYR A 103 0.45 -4.42 3.79
N GLY A 104 1.13 -5.06 2.84
CA GLY A 104 1.30 -4.55 1.49
C GLY A 104 0.22 -5.00 0.51
N ALA A 105 -0.62 -5.95 0.85
CA ALA A 105 -1.76 -6.36 0.05
C ALA A 105 -2.98 -5.50 0.37
N LYS A 106 -3.82 -5.20 -0.63
CA LYS A 106 -4.98 -4.31 -0.46
C LYS A 106 -6.06 -4.89 0.46
N ASP A 107 -6.13 -6.23 0.62
CA ASP A 107 -7.04 -6.90 1.54
C ASP A 107 -6.69 -6.67 3.03
N ALA A 108 -5.59 -6.00 3.34
CA ALA A 108 -5.34 -5.46 4.68
C ALA A 108 -6.53 -4.63 5.18
N LEU A 109 -7.18 -3.87 4.30
CA LEU A 109 -8.39 -3.10 4.63
C LEU A 109 -9.56 -4.01 5.02
N VAL A 110 -9.71 -5.15 4.35
CA VAL A 110 -10.78 -6.11 4.67
C VAL A 110 -10.58 -6.78 6.02
N LYS A 111 -9.33 -7.06 6.38
CA LYS A 111 -8.96 -7.61 7.69
C LYS A 111 -9.23 -6.64 8.86
N LEU A 112 -9.42 -5.35 8.52
CA LEU A 112 -9.69 -4.27 9.48
C LEU A 112 -11.15 -3.78 9.43
N ASN A 113 -12.04 -4.37 8.63
CA ASN A 113 -13.40 -3.89 8.42
C ASN A 113 -14.35 -4.09 9.64
N ASP A 114 -13.94 -4.84 10.64
CA ASP A 114 -14.61 -4.97 11.94
C ASP A 114 -14.09 -3.96 13.00
N THR A 115 -13.34 -2.96 12.55
CA THR A 115 -12.80 -1.86 13.36
C THR A 115 -13.37 -0.53 12.88
N ASP A 116 -13.22 0.52 13.68
CA ASP A 116 -13.61 1.88 13.29
C ASP A 116 -12.67 2.52 12.26
N LEU A 117 -11.59 1.81 11.86
CA LEU A 117 -10.59 2.32 10.93
C LEU A 117 -11.04 2.28 9.47
N VAL A 118 -11.89 1.32 9.12
CA VAL A 118 -12.29 1.04 7.74
C VAL A 118 -13.81 0.85 7.70
N PRO A 119 -14.51 1.32 6.65
CA PRO A 119 -15.95 1.07 6.54
C PRO A 119 -16.28 -0.43 6.62
N GLU A 120 -17.28 -0.80 7.41
CA GLU A 120 -17.70 -2.19 7.65
C GLU A 120 -18.10 -2.95 6.39
N ASP A 121 -18.52 -2.23 5.33
CA ASP A 121 -18.92 -2.77 4.03
C ASP A 121 -17.73 -2.92 3.06
N THR A 122 -16.50 -2.83 3.57
CA THR A 122 -15.28 -3.11 2.78
C THR A 122 -15.13 -4.62 2.60
N ALA A 123 -15.01 -5.05 1.35
CA ALA A 123 -14.90 -6.45 0.95
C ALA A 123 -13.76 -6.68 -0.05
N ALA A 124 -13.39 -7.94 -0.27
CA ALA A 124 -12.50 -8.32 -1.35
C ALA A 124 -13.08 -9.47 -2.15
N TYR A 125 -12.84 -9.45 -3.45
CA TYR A 125 -13.19 -10.50 -4.39
C TYR A 125 -11.90 -11.20 -4.84
N TYR A 126 -11.78 -12.48 -4.54
CA TYR A 126 -10.65 -13.32 -4.93
C TYR A 126 -10.97 -14.21 -6.14
N GLU A 127 -12.26 -14.37 -6.44
CA GLU A 127 -12.77 -15.13 -7.56
C GLU A 127 -13.69 -14.27 -8.42
N VAL A 128 -13.58 -14.42 -9.75
CA VAL A 128 -14.41 -13.67 -10.72
C VAL A 128 -15.90 -13.93 -10.46
N GLU A 129 -16.28 -15.16 -10.16
CA GLU A 129 -17.67 -15.53 -9.90
C GLU A 129 -18.25 -14.78 -8.69
N ASP A 130 -17.47 -14.64 -7.61
CA ASP A 130 -17.91 -13.92 -6.40
C ASP A 130 -18.08 -12.42 -6.70
N PHE A 131 -17.19 -11.84 -7.50
CA PHE A 131 -17.29 -10.46 -7.95
C PHE A 131 -18.57 -10.23 -8.75
N HIS A 132 -18.82 -11.04 -9.76
CA HIS A 132 -20.00 -10.92 -10.63
C HIS A 132 -21.32 -11.17 -9.89
N ASN A 133 -21.32 -12.03 -8.89
CA ASN A 133 -22.53 -12.30 -8.09
C ASN A 133 -22.81 -11.23 -7.03
N THR A 134 -21.78 -10.52 -6.54
CA THR A 134 -21.91 -9.66 -5.35
C THR A 134 -21.89 -8.17 -5.70
N PHE A 135 -20.99 -7.74 -6.61
CA PHE A 135 -20.80 -6.32 -6.92
C PHE A 135 -22.06 -5.58 -7.41
N PRO A 136 -22.97 -6.20 -8.21
CA PRO A 136 -24.23 -5.56 -8.56
C PRO A 136 -25.08 -5.15 -7.34
N THR A 137 -24.95 -5.89 -6.23
CA THR A 137 -25.64 -5.58 -4.98
C THR A 137 -24.90 -4.52 -4.17
N THR A 138 -23.56 -4.60 -4.06
CA THR A 138 -22.79 -3.62 -3.28
C THR A 138 -22.88 -2.23 -3.88
N LEU A 139 -22.90 -2.10 -5.22
CA LEU A 139 -23.05 -0.82 -5.90
C LEU A 139 -24.41 -0.14 -5.64
N SER A 140 -25.45 -0.88 -5.24
CA SER A 140 -26.74 -0.31 -4.87
C SER A 140 -26.72 0.50 -3.57
N TYR A 141 -25.68 0.34 -2.73
CA TYR A 141 -25.51 1.12 -1.51
C TYR A 141 -24.88 2.50 -1.75
N GLY A 142 -24.41 2.78 -2.98
CA GLY A 142 -23.81 4.06 -3.34
C GLY A 142 -22.53 3.91 -4.16
N GLU A 143 -21.80 5.01 -4.29
CA GLU A 143 -20.54 5.01 -5.05
C GLU A 143 -19.49 4.10 -4.39
N ARG A 144 -18.76 3.34 -5.22
CA ARG A 144 -17.74 2.39 -4.77
C ARG A 144 -16.36 2.78 -5.31
N VAL A 145 -15.31 2.36 -4.60
CA VAL A 145 -13.94 2.37 -5.09
C VAL A 145 -13.43 0.95 -5.15
N LEU A 146 -13.14 0.47 -6.37
CA LEU A 146 -12.49 -0.79 -6.60
C LEU A 146 -10.97 -0.60 -6.70
N LYS A 147 -10.19 -1.47 -6.05
CA LYS A 147 -8.72 -1.37 -6.02
C LYS A 147 -8.11 -2.72 -6.34
N GLN A 148 -7.28 -2.79 -7.40
CA GLN A 148 -6.47 -3.99 -7.65
C GLN A 148 -5.40 -4.18 -6.58
N ASN A 149 -4.98 -5.44 -6.33
CA ASN A 149 -4.01 -5.77 -5.30
C ASN A 149 -2.62 -5.15 -5.55
N ARG A 150 -2.09 -5.28 -6.74
CA ARG A 150 -0.71 -4.91 -7.11
C ARG A 150 -0.69 -3.76 -8.13
N GLY A 151 -1.29 -2.64 -7.80
CA GLY A 151 -1.21 -1.40 -8.57
C GLY A 151 -0.23 -0.41 -7.95
N SER A 152 0.28 0.52 -8.75
CA SER A 152 1.04 1.68 -8.30
C SER A 152 0.53 2.93 -8.99
N THR A 153 0.73 4.09 -8.36
CA THR A 153 0.40 5.40 -8.98
C THR A 153 -1.07 5.62 -9.37
N GLY A 154 -1.99 4.85 -8.78
CA GLY A 154 -3.43 4.96 -9.05
C GLY A 154 -3.95 4.04 -10.15
N GLU A 155 -3.08 3.24 -10.79
CA GLU A 155 -3.49 2.26 -11.79
C GLU A 155 -4.37 1.17 -11.18
N GLY A 156 -5.50 0.83 -11.84
CA GLY A 156 -6.46 -0.14 -11.36
C GLY A 156 -7.21 0.26 -10.09
N ILE A 157 -7.27 1.56 -9.79
CA ILE A 157 -8.13 2.13 -8.75
C ILE A 157 -9.26 2.88 -9.45
N TRP A 158 -10.49 2.38 -9.28
CA TRP A 158 -11.66 2.86 -9.99
C TRP A 158 -12.73 3.38 -9.05
N ARG A 159 -13.13 4.65 -9.21
CA ARG A 159 -14.37 5.17 -8.63
C ARG A 159 -15.53 4.83 -9.55
N VAL A 160 -16.51 4.10 -9.03
CA VAL A 160 -17.65 3.57 -9.79
C VAL A 160 -18.94 4.18 -9.25
N ARG A 161 -19.74 4.75 -10.14
CA ARG A 161 -21.05 5.33 -9.79
C ARG A 161 -22.06 5.12 -10.89
N LEU A 162 -23.34 5.17 -10.53
CA LEU A 162 -24.43 5.16 -11.49
C LEU A 162 -24.39 6.42 -12.36
N ALA A 163 -24.58 6.27 -13.68
CA ALA A 163 -24.58 7.39 -14.60
C ALA A 163 -25.86 8.25 -14.46
N ASP A 164 -26.98 7.63 -14.09
CA ASP A 164 -28.26 8.31 -13.88
C ASP A 164 -28.43 8.68 -12.40
N ALA A 165 -28.40 9.98 -12.10
CA ALA A 165 -28.59 10.51 -10.75
C ALA A 165 -30.00 10.25 -10.19
N ALA A 166 -31.03 10.13 -11.03
CA ALA A 166 -32.37 9.80 -10.57
C ALA A 166 -32.45 8.34 -10.13
N LEU A 167 -31.82 7.43 -10.89
CA LEU A 167 -31.64 6.03 -10.48
C LEU A 167 -30.85 5.95 -9.19
N ALA A 168 -29.71 6.63 -9.09
CA ALA A 168 -28.87 6.64 -7.89
C ALA A 168 -29.63 7.06 -6.62
N SER A 169 -30.58 8.00 -6.78
CA SER A 169 -31.39 8.50 -5.66
C SER A 169 -32.59 7.59 -5.31
N SER A 170 -32.95 6.66 -6.17
CA SER A 170 -34.17 5.82 -6.05
C SER A 170 -33.90 4.33 -5.89
N VAL A 171 -32.68 3.88 -6.16
CA VAL A 171 -32.31 2.47 -6.01
C VAL A 171 -32.42 2.05 -4.54
N THR A 172 -33.02 0.88 -4.33
CA THR A 172 -33.13 0.32 -2.97
C THR A 172 -31.81 -0.37 -2.61
N PRO A 173 -31.12 0.05 -1.54
CA PRO A 173 -29.92 -0.61 -1.08
C PRO A 173 -30.12 -2.11 -0.86
N GLY A 174 -29.16 -2.93 -1.27
CA GLY A 174 -29.24 -4.39 -1.20
C GLY A 174 -29.96 -5.06 -2.39
N THR A 175 -30.43 -4.28 -3.39
CA THR A 175 -31.02 -4.82 -4.61
C THR A 175 -29.95 -4.93 -5.70
N ALA A 176 -29.77 -6.13 -6.26
CA ALA A 176 -28.85 -6.31 -7.36
C ALA A 176 -29.26 -5.47 -8.58
N LEU A 177 -28.35 -4.67 -9.09
CA LEU A 177 -28.55 -3.85 -10.28
C LEU A 177 -28.50 -4.69 -11.55
N PRO A 178 -29.34 -4.39 -12.58
CA PRO A 178 -29.25 -5.04 -13.89
C PRO A 178 -27.89 -4.80 -14.56
N LEU A 179 -27.40 -5.80 -15.32
CA LEU A 179 -26.09 -5.73 -15.99
C LEU A 179 -26.00 -4.65 -17.08
N ASP A 180 -27.13 -4.20 -17.60
CA ASP A 180 -27.24 -3.10 -18.58
C ASP A 180 -27.31 -1.71 -17.91
N THR A 181 -27.19 -1.64 -16.58
CA THR A 181 -27.14 -0.37 -15.84
C THR A 181 -25.94 0.47 -16.29
N ALA A 182 -26.21 1.73 -16.70
CA ALA A 182 -25.16 2.63 -17.15
C ALA A 182 -24.33 3.17 -15.97
N LEU A 183 -23.01 3.13 -16.10
CA LEU A 183 -22.02 3.55 -15.11
C LEU A 183 -21.13 4.68 -15.62
N LYS A 184 -20.62 5.49 -14.69
CA LYS A 184 -19.47 6.38 -14.82
C LYS A 184 -18.33 5.79 -13.98
N CYS A 185 -17.25 5.36 -14.63
CA CYS A 185 -16.07 4.78 -13.99
C CYS A 185 -14.87 5.71 -14.19
N THR A 186 -14.33 6.25 -13.10
CA THR A 186 -13.20 7.19 -13.15
C THR A 186 -11.96 6.49 -12.60
N GLU A 187 -10.87 6.44 -13.39
CA GLU A 187 -9.62 5.82 -12.94
C GLU A 187 -8.74 6.85 -12.20
N ALA A 188 -8.10 6.42 -11.12
CA ALA A 188 -7.28 7.30 -10.30
C ALA A 188 -5.95 7.68 -10.95
N VAL A 189 -5.46 6.94 -11.94
CA VAL A 189 -4.19 7.20 -12.61
C VAL A 189 -4.17 8.58 -13.28
N ASP A 190 -5.29 9.00 -13.90
CA ASP A 190 -5.38 10.25 -14.67
C ASP A 190 -6.68 11.05 -14.46
N ASN A 191 -7.58 10.54 -13.58
CA ASN A 191 -8.93 11.07 -13.33
C ASN A 191 -9.84 11.09 -14.58
N GLN A 192 -9.57 10.26 -15.60
CA GLN A 192 -10.45 10.15 -16.75
C GLN A 192 -11.67 9.28 -16.40
N THR A 193 -12.85 9.76 -16.83
CA THR A 193 -14.12 9.06 -16.66
C THR A 193 -14.52 8.37 -17.95
N HIS A 194 -14.81 7.11 -17.85
CA HIS A 194 -15.27 6.25 -18.92
C HIS A 194 -16.72 5.80 -18.67
N ASP A 195 -17.45 5.61 -19.77
CA ASP A 195 -18.81 5.10 -19.75
C ASP A 195 -18.80 3.59 -20.01
N TYR A 196 -19.48 2.85 -19.15
CA TYR A 196 -19.66 1.41 -19.24
C TYR A 196 -21.10 1.03 -18.89
N THR A 197 -21.54 -0.14 -19.29
CA THR A 197 -22.58 -0.85 -18.57
C THR A 197 -21.94 -1.60 -17.39
N LEU A 198 -22.76 -1.99 -16.40
CA LEU A 198 -22.27 -2.74 -15.24
C LEU A 198 -21.59 -4.04 -15.65
N GLY A 199 -22.21 -4.80 -16.59
CA GLY A 199 -21.63 -6.03 -17.11
C GLY A 199 -20.28 -5.81 -17.80
N GLU A 200 -20.19 -4.84 -18.72
CA GLU A 200 -18.94 -4.52 -19.42
C GLU A 200 -17.81 -4.10 -18.45
N PHE A 201 -18.16 -3.35 -17.41
CA PHE A 201 -17.17 -2.94 -16.43
C PHE A 201 -16.68 -4.10 -15.56
N MET A 202 -17.59 -5.02 -15.18
CA MET A 202 -17.18 -6.22 -14.44
C MET A 202 -16.28 -7.12 -15.28
N ASP A 203 -16.66 -7.40 -16.54
CA ASP A 203 -15.84 -8.17 -17.48
C ASP A 203 -14.45 -7.55 -17.68
N PHE A 204 -14.37 -6.20 -17.73
CA PHE A 204 -13.10 -5.48 -17.79
C PHE A 204 -12.26 -5.68 -16.51
N CYS A 205 -12.89 -5.70 -15.34
CA CYS A 205 -12.21 -5.84 -14.05
C CYS A 205 -11.71 -7.26 -13.76
N ASP A 206 -12.19 -8.28 -14.44
CA ASP A 206 -11.77 -9.68 -14.26
C ASP A 206 -10.25 -9.85 -14.35
N GLN A 207 -9.59 -9.06 -15.19
CA GLN A 207 -8.13 -9.06 -15.33
C GLN A 207 -7.38 -8.79 -14.01
N TYR A 208 -8.00 -8.10 -13.06
CA TYR A 208 -7.38 -7.75 -11.77
C TYR A 208 -7.51 -8.89 -10.75
N ILE A 209 -8.40 -9.83 -10.98
CA ILE A 209 -8.64 -10.99 -10.12
C ILE A 209 -7.85 -12.19 -10.63
N ILE A 210 -7.73 -12.31 -11.97
CA ILE A 210 -7.02 -13.43 -12.61
C ILE A 210 -5.53 -13.27 -12.43
N GLY A 211 -4.86 -14.30 -11.90
CA GLY A 211 -3.41 -14.35 -11.77
C GLY A 211 -2.92 -14.53 -10.33
N ASP A 212 -1.61 -14.54 -10.14
CA ASP A 212 -0.98 -14.74 -8.84
C ASP A 212 -1.33 -13.59 -7.88
N ASN A 213 -1.97 -13.92 -6.75
CA ASN A 213 -2.44 -12.95 -5.76
C ASN A 213 -3.37 -11.86 -6.32
N GLY A 214 -4.09 -12.15 -7.42
CA GLY A 214 -5.09 -11.27 -7.98
C GLY A 214 -6.27 -11.12 -7.01
N MET A 215 -6.77 -9.90 -6.88
CA MET A 215 -7.99 -9.58 -6.12
C MET A 215 -8.46 -8.16 -6.44
N LEU A 216 -9.74 -7.90 -6.18
CA LEU A 216 -10.29 -6.55 -6.12
C LEU A 216 -10.80 -6.27 -4.71
N VAL A 217 -10.36 -5.19 -4.11
CA VAL A 217 -10.96 -4.64 -2.89
C VAL A 217 -12.04 -3.65 -3.29
N ASP A 218 -13.21 -3.80 -2.70
CA ASP A 218 -14.41 -2.96 -2.87
C ASP A 218 -14.69 -2.21 -1.56
N MET A 219 -14.63 -0.89 -1.59
CA MET A 219 -14.96 -0.04 -0.46
C MET A 219 -15.86 1.12 -0.89
N ARG A 220 -16.63 1.69 0.04
CA ARG A 220 -17.42 2.88 -0.28
C ARG A 220 -16.52 4.05 -0.65
N PHE A 221 -16.99 4.89 -1.58
CA PHE A 221 -16.30 6.12 -1.92
C PHE A 221 -16.35 7.09 -0.73
N MET A 222 -15.20 7.66 -0.39
CA MET A 222 -15.06 8.66 0.68
C MET A 222 -15.08 10.08 0.10
N PRO A 223 -16.20 10.82 0.18
CA PRO A 223 -16.36 12.12 -0.54
C PRO A 223 -15.34 13.17 -0.13
N ARG A 224 -14.89 13.13 1.14
CA ARG A 224 -13.91 14.11 1.66
C ARG A 224 -12.48 13.87 1.17
N ILE A 225 -12.24 12.89 0.29
CA ILE A 225 -10.95 12.73 -0.42
C ILE A 225 -10.53 14.01 -1.14
N VAL A 226 -11.47 14.87 -1.53
CA VAL A 226 -11.18 16.18 -2.12
C VAL A 226 -10.41 17.13 -1.18
N GLU A 227 -10.47 16.88 0.14
CA GLU A 227 -9.69 17.60 1.15
C GLU A 227 -8.27 17.06 1.28
N GLY A 228 -8.05 15.85 0.79
CA GLY A 228 -6.76 15.20 0.68
C GLY A 228 -6.70 13.83 1.35
N GLU A 229 -5.66 13.10 1.00
CA GLU A 229 -5.19 11.89 1.66
C GLU A 229 -4.00 12.24 2.55
N ILE A 230 -4.02 11.79 3.78
CA ILE A 230 -2.99 12.06 4.78
C ILE A 230 -2.20 10.78 5.02
N ARG A 231 -0.96 10.75 4.56
CA ARG A 231 -0.04 9.62 4.72
C ARG A 231 0.81 9.80 5.96
N ILE A 232 0.78 8.83 6.85
CA ILE A 232 1.76 8.68 7.92
C ILE A 232 2.88 7.77 7.40
N LEU A 233 4.12 8.26 7.35
CA LEU A 233 5.31 7.44 7.12
C LEU A 233 5.86 6.96 8.45
N LEU A 234 6.12 5.66 8.56
CA LEU A 234 6.62 5.02 9.76
C LEU A 234 7.95 4.30 9.53
N VAL A 235 8.79 4.33 10.54
CA VAL A 235 9.94 3.45 10.70
C VAL A 235 9.69 2.59 11.93
N GLY A 236 9.42 1.30 11.70
CA GLY A 236 8.90 0.47 12.77
C GLY A 236 7.62 1.07 13.35
N ASP A 237 7.63 1.31 14.66
CA ASP A 237 6.51 1.92 15.40
C ASP A 237 6.48 3.44 15.40
N GLU A 238 7.53 4.10 14.92
CA GLU A 238 7.70 5.54 15.01
C GLU A 238 7.13 6.26 13.79
N PRO A 239 6.09 7.11 13.90
CA PRO A 239 5.73 8.07 12.87
C PRO A 239 6.87 9.07 12.67
N VAL A 240 7.44 9.11 11.48
CA VAL A 240 8.60 9.96 11.19
C VAL A 240 8.26 11.15 10.32
N PHE A 241 7.12 11.08 9.61
CA PHE A 241 6.74 12.10 8.66
C PHE A 241 5.27 12.02 8.25
N ILE A 242 4.66 13.15 7.90
CA ILE A 242 3.29 13.22 7.36
C ILE A 242 3.33 13.84 5.96
N VAL A 243 2.63 13.21 5.02
CA VAL A 243 2.43 13.77 3.68
C VAL A 243 0.93 13.98 3.46
N HIS A 244 0.52 15.24 3.34
CA HIS A 244 -0.84 15.59 2.98
C HIS A 244 -0.93 15.80 1.47
N LYS A 245 -1.68 14.96 0.79
CA LYS A 245 -1.80 14.89 -0.68
C LYS A 245 -3.21 15.35 -1.07
N LYS A 246 -3.34 16.53 -1.65
CA LYS A 246 -4.64 17.06 -2.12
C LYS A 246 -4.82 16.80 -3.61
N PRO A 247 -5.92 16.19 -4.04
CA PRO A 247 -6.27 16.08 -5.46
C PRO A 247 -6.26 17.43 -6.16
N ALA A 248 -6.03 17.42 -7.47
CA ALA A 248 -6.17 18.63 -8.28
C ALA A 248 -7.62 19.17 -8.18
N ALA A 249 -7.75 20.49 -8.06
CA ALA A 249 -9.06 21.11 -7.93
C ALA A 249 -9.88 20.98 -9.22
N GLY A 250 -11.19 20.72 -9.08
CA GLY A 250 -12.18 20.72 -10.15
C GLY A 250 -12.51 19.34 -10.73
N GLY A 251 -13.65 19.26 -11.40
CA GLY A 251 -14.14 18.01 -12.01
C GLY A 251 -14.44 16.91 -11.01
N ASP A 252 -14.30 15.67 -11.47
CA ASP A 252 -14.46 14.44 -10.68
C ASP A 252 -13.13 13.96 -10.06
N ASN A 253 -12.14 14.84 -9.94
CA ASN A 253 -10.82 14.49 -9.44
C ASN A 253 -10.89 13.97 -8.00
N PHE A 254 -10.52 12.71 -7.82
CA PHE A 254 -10.44 12.05 -6.50
C PHE A 254 -9.06 11.46 -6.22
N SER A 255 -8.20 11.40 -7.24
CA SER A 255 -6.87 10.84 -7.11
C SER A 255 -5.92 11.83 -6.45
N ALA A 256 -5.22 11.37 -5.42
CA ALA A 256 -4.16 12.10 -4.73
C ALA A 256 -2.75 11.71 -5.22
N THR A 257 -2.61 11.18 -6.44
CA THR A 257 -1.30 10.85 -7.02
C THR A 257 -0.65 12.09 -7.66
N LEU A 258 0.68 12.15 -7.67
CA LEU A 258 1.42 13.24 -8.32
C LEU A 258 1.10 13.35 -9.82
N PHE A 259 0.91 12.23 -10.49
CA PHE A 259 0.62 12.17 -11.92
C PHE A 259 -0.76 12.74 -12.28
N SER A 260 -1.70 12.70 -11.34
CA SER A 260 -3.02 13.32 -11.49
C SER A 260 -3.04 14.83 -11.17
N GLY A 261 -1.87 15.45 -10.88
CA GLY A 261 -1.75 16.86 -10.56
C GLY A 261 -2.02 17.21 -9.10
N ALA A 262 -1.99 16.24 -8.20
CA ALA A 262 -2.16 16.47 -6.77
C ALA A 262 -1.05 17.34 -6.20
N LYS A 263 -1.38 18.12 -5.17
CA LYS A 263 -0.42 18.95 -4.41
C LYS A 263 -0.08 18.28 -3.11
N TYR A 264 1.22 18.17 -2.84
CA TYR A 264 1.75 17.57 -1.61
C TYR A 264 2.24 18.64 -0.65
N THR A 265 1.86 18.51 0.61
CA THR A 265 2.42 19.23 1.74
C THR A 265 3.13 18.22 2.64
N TYR A 266 4.28 18.61 3.15
CA TYR A 266 5.16 17.76 3.92
C TYR A 266 5.28 18.35 5.33
N ASP A 267 4.86 17.60 6.33
CA ASP A 267 4.74 18.07 7.70
C ASP A 267 5.48 17.15 8.68
N LYS A 268 5.91 17.73 9.79
CA LYS A 268 6.36 16.93 10.93
C LYS A 268 5.15 16.29 11.62
N PRO A 269 5.33 15.12 12.26
CA PRO A 269 4.25 14.45 12.98
C PRO A 269 3.51 15.35 13.96
N GLU A 270 4.22 16.22 14.67
CA GLU A 270 3.65 17.11 15.69
C GLU A 270 2.62 18.13 15.15
N ALA A 271 2.58 18.34 13.85
CA ALA A 271 1.57 19.20 13.21
C ALA A 271 0.18 18.54 13.11
N TRP A 272 0.09 17.22 13.37
CA TRP A 272 -1.13 16.42 13.24
C TRP A 272 -1.46 15.65 14.52
N PRO A 273 -1.67 16.34 15.69
CA PRO A 273 -1.78 15.67 16.97
C PRO A 273 -3.00 14.75 17.08
N GLU A 274 -4.15 15.13 16.53
CA GLU A 274 -5.39 14.33 16.57
C GLU A 274 -5.26 13.04 15.75
N LEU A 275 -4.69 13.13 14.55
CA LEU A 275 -4.39 11.95 13.71
C LEU A 275 -3.43 11.01 14.42
N LEU A 276 -2.38 11.53 15.03
CA LEU A 276 -1.37 10.71 15.72
C LEU A 276 -1.92 10.06 16.99
N GLU A 277 -2.80 10.74 17.74
CA GLU A 277 -3.48 10.17 18.91
C GLU A 277 -4.39 9.02 18.49
N MET A 278 -5.21 9.22 17.47
CA MET A 278 -6.04 8.16 16.89
C MET A 278 -5.18 7.00 16.40
N PHE A 279 -4.12 7.28 15.64
CA PHE A 279 -3.24 6.25 15.09
C PHE A 279 -2.51 5.47 16.18
N ALA A 280 -2.04 6.11 17.25
CA ALA A 280 -1.40 5.45 18.38
C ALA A 280 -2.33 4.44 19.07
N ALA A 281 -3.63 4.76 19.15
CA ALA A 281 -4.65 3.83 19.65
C ALA A 281 -4.94 2.69 18.64
N ALA A 282 -4.94 2.99 17.34
CA ALA A 282 -5.26 2.05 16.28
C ALA A 282 -4.10 1.06 15.98
N ARG A 283 -2.85 1.49 16.13
CA ARG A 283 -1.66 0.70 15.75
C ARG A 283 -1.61 -0.70 16.37
N PRO A 284 -1.88 -0.91 17.67
CA PRO A 284 -1.91 -2.26 18.24
C PRO A 284 -2.97 -3.16 17.59
N VAL A 285 -4.13 -2.60 17.26
CA VAL A 285 -5.21 -3.31 16.58
C VAL A 285 -4.80 -3.69 15.16
N ILE A 286 -4.17 -2.78 14.43
CA ILE A 286 -3.62 -3.05 13.09
C ILE A 286 -2.61 -4.20 13.15
N ALA A 287 -1.67 -4.15 14.09
CA ALA A 287 -0.65 -5.19 14.26
C ALA A 287 -1.27 -6.56 14.60
N GLU A 288 -2.22 -6.60 15.53
CA GLU A 288 -2.94 -7.83 15.90
C GLU A 288 -3.70 -8.43 14.71
N LYS A 289 -4.46 -7.61 13.97
CA LYS A 289 -5.29 -8.05 12.84
C LYS A 289 -4.46 -8.47 11.62
N LEU A 290 -3.32 -7.84 11.38
CA LEU A 290 -2.45 -8.15 10.26
C LEU A 290 -1.37 -9.19 10.61
N GLY A 291 -1.31 -9.66 11.87
CA GLY A 291 -0.68 -10.93 12.20
C GLY A 291 0.73 -10.89 12.77
N ASP A 292 1.31 -9.72 13.08
CA ASP A 292 2.55 -9.66 13.86
C ASP A 292 2.55 -8.43 14.79
N THR A 293 2.37 -8.69 16.08
CA THR A 293 2.38 -7.65 17.11
C THR A 293 3.77 -7.18 17.49
N ASP A 294 4.80 -8.00 17.22
CA ASP A 294 6.16 -7.76 17.70
C ASP A 294 7.04 -7.06 16.65
N ASN A 295 6.70 -7.21 15.36
CA ASN A 295 7.51 -6.70 14.25
C ASN A 295 6.66 -6.13 13.12
N VAL A 296 6.07 -4.95 13.32
CA VAL A 296 5.50 -4.18 12.21
C VAL A 296 6.58 -3.95 11.12
N PRO A 297 6.22 -3.72 9.85
CA PRO A 297 7.22 -3.53 8.79
C PRO A 297 8.26 -2.45 9.13
N LEU A 298 9.50 -2.62 8.65
CA LEU A 298 10.58 -1.66 8.93
C LEU A 298 10.27 -0.26 8.40
N ILE A 299 9.75 -0.18 7.17
CA ILE A 299 9.30 1.06 6.53
C ILE A 299 7.91 0.80 5.97
N TRP A 300 6.94 1.58 6.41
CA TRP A 300 5.58 1.43 5.95
C TRP A 300 4.79 2.74 6.03
N THR A 301 3.63 2.78 5.40
CA THR A 301 2.71 3.92 5.48
C THR A 301 1.31 3.46 5.79
N ALA A 302 0.58 4.32 6.49
CA ALA A 302 -0.86 4.27 6.63
C ALA A 302 -1.44 5.56 6.05
N ASP A 303 -2.33 5.43 5.07
CA ASP A 303 -2.91 6.55 4.33
C ASP A 303 -4.37 6.73 4.76
N PHE A 304 -4.72 7.90 5.26
CA PHE A 304 -6.04 8.22 5.80
C PHE A 304 -6.77 9.26 4.96
N MET A 305 -8.09 9.16 4.95
CA MET A 305 -9.00 10.17 4.43
C MET A 305 -9.82 10.73 5.56
N LEU A 306 -10.22 12.01 5.46
CA LEU A 306 -11.17 12.60 6.39
C LEU A 306 -12.58 12.02 6.15
N ALA A 307 -13.32 11.85 7.24
CA ALA A 307 -14.73 11.53 7.26
C ALA A 307 -15.44 12.36 8.32
N ASP A 308 -16.77 12.41 8.27
CA ASP A 308 -17.57 13.07 9.31
C ASP A 308 -17.88 12.06 10.41
N GLY A 309 -17.60 12.43 11.64
CA GLY A 309 -18.04 11.69 12.82
C GLY A 309 -19.52 11.95 13.14
N ASP A 310 -20.05 11.22 14.10
CA ASP A 310 -21.49 11.26 14.44
C ASP A 310 -21.99 12.63 14.88
N ASN A 311 -21.13 13.46 15.45
CA ASN A 311 -21.46 14.82 15.91
C ASN A 311 -20.91 15.91 14.95
N GLY A 312 -20.40 15.51 13.77
CA GLY A 312 -19.82 16.42 12.78
C GLY A 312 -18.36 16.81 13.06
N GLU A 313 -17.69 16.09 13.96
CA GLU A 313 -16.24 16.17 14.14
C GLU A 313 -15.49 15.48 13.00
N ASP A 314 -14.24 15.88 12.75
CA ASP A 314 -13.36 15.19 11.84
C ASP A 314 -12.98 13.81 12.38
N THR A 315 -13.15 12.77 11.54
CA THR A 315 -12.63 11.42 11.79
C THR A 315 -11.72 11.00 10.65
N TYR A 316 -10.98 9.91 10.87
CA TYR A 316 -10.01 9.42 9.90
C TYR A 316 -10.35 8.00 9.49
N VAL A 317 -10.47 7.77 8.18
CA VAL A 317 -10.72 6.45 7.60
C VAL A 317 -9.47 6.00 6.86
N LEU A 318 -9.00 4.80 7.18
CA LEU A 318 -7.84 4.19 6.54
C LEU A 318 -8.20 3.78 5.11
N GLY A 319 -7.47 4.31 4.16
CA GLY A 319 -7.63 4.03 2.74
C GLY A 319 -6.60 3.07 2.16
N GLU A 320 -5.40 3.00 2.75
CA GLU A 320 -4.31 2.17 2.24
C GLU A 320 -3.24 1.96 3.30
N ILE A 321 -2.61 0.77 3.26
CA ILE A 321 -1.33 0.50 3.92
C ILE A 321 -0.34 0.07 2.84
N ASN A 322 0.90 0.56 2.93
CA ASN A 322 1.98 0.13 2.06
C ASN A 322 3.21 -0.22 2.90
N CYS A 323 3.99 -1.23 2.48
CA CYS A 323 5.24 -1.62 3.13
C CYS A 323 6.34 -1.96 2.11
N SER A 324 7.54 -2.19 2.60
CA SER A 324 8.77 -2.57 1.88
C SER A 324 9.31 -1.52 0.89
N CYS A 325 8.64 -1.24 -0.20
CA CYS A 325 9.11 -0.31 -1.23
C CYS A 325 8.64 1.13 -1.07
N VAL A 326 8.09 1.48 0.08
CA VAL A 326 7.69 2.86 0.41
C VAL A 326 8.87 3.82 0.26
N GLY A 327 8.71 4.87 -0.55
CA GLY A 327 9.74 5.87 -0.80
C GLY A 327 9.64 7.07 0.15
N PHE A 328 10.81 7.63 0.48
CA PHE A 328 10.94 8.90 1.24
C PHE A 328 11.98 9.84 0.57
N THR A 329 11.93 9.89 -0.75
CA THR A 329 12.94 10.59 -1.56
C THR A 329 12.91 12.11 -1.47
N SER A 330 11.80 12.68 -1.03
CA SER A 330 11.64 14.11 -0.80
C SER A 330 12.10 14.54 0.61
N GLU A 331 12.37 13.57 1.51
CA GLU A 331 12.61 13.77 2.93
C GLU A 331 14.00 13.28 3.37
N LEU A 332 14.94 13.12 2.42
CA LEU A 332 16.30 12.61 2.69
C LEU A 332 17.13 13.49 3.62
N ASP A 333 16.80 14.77 3.75
CA ASP A 333 17.43 15.71 4.66
C ASP A 333 16.85 15.67 6.09
N MET A 334 15.86 14.82 6.34
CA MET A 334 15.19 14.72 7.64
C MET A 334 15.71 13.59 8.53
N GLY A 335 16.76 12.90 8.12
CA GLY A 335 17.38 11.84 8.93
C GLY A 335 16.56 10.54 9.00
N ILE A 336 15.68 10.28 8.04
CA ILE A 336 14.86 9.06 8.01
C ILE A 336 15.72 7.83 7.77
N GLN A 337 16.71 7.91 6.88
CA GLN A 337 17.63 6.80 6.59
C GLN A 337 18.44 6.37 7.82
N GLU A 338 18.81 7.30 8.70
CA GLU A 338 19.48 7.01 9.97
C GLU A 338 18.54 6.28 10.94
N LYS A 339 17.27 6.67 11.01
CA LYS A 339 16.26 5.96 11.80
C LYS A 339 16.02 4.54 11.26
N VAL A 340 15.93 4.39 9.94
CA VAL A 340 15.80 3.07 9.29
C VAL A 340 17.00 2.18 9.61
N ALA A 341 18.22 2.71 9.51
CA ALA A 341 19.43 1.97 9.84
C ALA A 341 19.47 1.56 11.33
N ALA A 342 19.15 2.50 12.23
CA ALA A 342 19.14 2.24 13.68
C ALA A 342 18.11 1.18 14.05
N GLU A 343 16.89 1.24 13.51
CA GLU A 343 15.84 0.24 13.76
C GLU A 343 16.19 -1.12 13.17
N ALA A 344 16.76 -1.17 11.96
CA ALA A 344 17.20 -2.41 11.35
C ALA A 344 18.29 -3.10 12.19
N ILE A 345 19.28 -2.34 12.66
CA ILE A 345 20.35 -2.84 13.53
C ILE A 345 19.78 -3.33 14.86
N ARG A 346 18.89 -2.55 15.49
CA ARG A 346 18.22 -2.93 16.74
C ARG A 346 17.51 -4.28 16.62
N ARG A 347 16.81 -4.53 15.52
CA ARG A 347 16.11 -5.80 15.26
C ARG A 347 17.07 -6.98 15.16
N VAL A 348 18.23 -6.78 14.54
CA VAL A 348 19.26 -7.84 14.46
C VAL A 348 19.89 -8.10 15.81
N GLU A 349 20.17 -7.05 16.60
CA GLU A 349 20.80 -7.18 17.92
C GLU A 349 19.84 -7.74 19.00
N ALA A 350 18.52 -7.60 18.81
CA ALA A 350 17.49 -8.13 19.72
C ALA A 350 17.25 -9.65 19.56
N ARG A 351 17.83 -10.29 18.54
CA ARG A 351 17.73 -11.72 18.25
C ARG A 351 18.81 -12.49 19.00
#